data_202d0741e8ad74aa6680c9ff234e5548
#
_entry.id   202d0741e8ad74aa6680c9ff234e5548
#
_cell.length_a   1.000
_cell.length_b   1.000
_cell.length_c   1.000
_cell.angle_alpha   90.00
_cell.angle_beta   90.00
_cell.angle_gamma   90.00
#
_symmetry.space_group_name_H-M   'P 1'
#
loop_
_entity.id
_entity.type
_entity.pdbx_description
1 polymer ?
#
loop_
_entity_poly.entity_id
_entity_poly.type
_entity_poly.pdbx_seq_one_letter_code
_entity_poly.pdbx_strand_id
1 'polypeptide(L)'
;MDRGILRQILIGFVCSILIIDCGLHEGWSTPTIPKFNGEDPLKVTSNEIAWIVNLMYVGVGIGSLVPFILMDNIGRKGTLLVTTIPKIVSWLFIGLSTSVTLVYIGRILAGIGCGITYAVMPMYLGEISSKRTRGPLGTLMAVLINIGMLFIYAIGLWISRFAMAMIAVCAPILFLLSFMWLPESSVFLTRKNKLGPAEKTLQWALGKENVDEELEEVKRIVETEDKCTKMTLRETLKEIVTKAQNRRAFRIAMILLSGLTLTGAAPVLAYQSYIYEEAGFEISTNTSIILTGIAIVLAGSACVTIVRFTGKRLLLLIAAPICVISLATIAIFFELQSSGYDVSRFKWVPTVFVVIYVLGFGFGLNPIPLAYIGEIFGVEVKVPAAVLNALYYAISTTAIVKFYQVTQELYGTFAPLWTFTAITFLVWVLIYLFVPETEGKTLEEIQLELRSKK
;
A
#
# COMPACT_ATOMS: atom_id res chain seq x y z
N MET A 1 -22.50 21.74 12.80
CA MET A 1 -21.59 20.59 12.68
C MET A 1 -20.87 20.44 14.01
N ASP A 2 -20.85 19.25 14.57
CA ASP A 2 -20.19 18.99 15.86
C ASP A 2 -18.70 19.36 15.78
N ARG A 3 -18.20 20.15 16.75
CA ARG A 3 -16.78 20.62 16.78
C ARG A 3 -15.81 19.43 16.74
N GLY A 4 -16.16 18.30 17.35
CA GLY A 4 -15.36 17.09 17.32
C GLY A 4 -15.24 16.49 15.91
N ILE A 5 -16.34 16.42 15.17
CA ILE A 5 -16.34 15.91 13.78
C ILE A 5 -15.47 16.80 12.87
N LEU A 6 -15.58 18.14 13.02
CA LEU A 6 -14.76 19.06 12.22
C LEU A 6 -13.25 18.87 12.47
N ARG A 7 -12.84 18.68 13.74
CA ARG A 7 -11.44 18.42 14.11
C ARG A 7 -10.95 17.08 13.58
N GLN A 8 -11.78 16.05 13.60
CA GLN A 8 -11.42 14.74 13.02
C GLN A 8 -11.30 14.79 11.50
N ILE A 9 -12.13 15.57 10.81
CA ILE A 9 -11.99 15.84 9.37
C ILE A 9 -10.67 16.58 9.11
N LEU A 10 -10.32 17.57 9.92
CA LEU A 10 -9.05 18.28 9.80
C LEU A 10 -7.85 17.34 9.96
N ILE A 11 -7.88 16.46 10.97
CA ILE A 11 -6.84 15.43 11.14
C ILE A 11 -6.75 14.56 9.89
N GLY A 12 -7.88 14.04 9.42
CA GLY A 12 -7.94 13.21 8.22
C GLY A 12 -7.37 13.91 6.99
N PHE A 13 -7.70 15.19 6.81
CA PHE A 13 -7.18 16.00 5.71
C PHE A 13 -5.67 16.19 5.79
N VAL A 14 -5.12 16.55 6.96
CA VAL A 14 -3.67 16.71 7.12
C VAL A 14 -2.94 15.37 6.92
N CYS A 15 -3.46 14.28 7.50
CA CYS A 15 -2.90 12.96 7.31
C CYS A 15 -2.94 12.50 5.84
N SER A 16 -3.97 12.90 5.08
CA SER A 16 -4.10 12.60 3.65
C SER A 16 -2.91 13.09 2.83
N ILE A 17 -2.31 14.20 3.19
CA ILE A 17 -1.16 14.78 2.48
C ILE A 17 0.01 13.79 2.46
N LEU A 18 0.35 13.18 3.61
CA LEU A 18 1.46 12.23 3.70
C LEU A 18 1.14 10.89 3.03
N ILE A 19 -0.13 10.50 3.02
CA ILE A 19 -0.60 9.28 2.33
C ILE A 19 -0.56 9.48 0.82
N ILE A 20 -0.99 10.63 0.32
CA ILE A 20 -0.90 11.01 -1.10
C ILE A 20 0.57 11.00 -1.55
N ASP A 21 1.49 11.51 -0.71
CA ASP A 21 2.93 11.48 -1.02
C ASP A 21 3.47 10.04 -1.17
N CYS A 22 2.95 9.06 -0.43
CA CYS A 22 3.28 7.66 -0.70
C CYS A 22 2.86 7.24 -2.12
N GLY A 23 1.67 7.65 -2.56
CA GLY A 23 1.20 7.41 -3.93
C GLY A 23 2.03 8.12 -5.00
N LEU A 24 2.52 9.34 -4.71
CA LEU A 24 3.46 10.04 -5.61
C LEU A 24 4.74 9.22 -5.80
N HIS A 25 5.30 8.68 -4.73
CA HIS A 25 6.50 7.83 -4.79
C HIS A 25 6.26 6.49 -5.50
N GLU A 26 5.11 5.85 -5.28
CA GLU A 26 4.76 4.60 -5.96
C GLU A 26 4.55 4.80 -7.46
N GLY A 27 3.84 5.85 -7.83
CA GLY A 27 3.54 6.16 -9.22
C GLY A 27 4.71 6.77 -10.01
N TRP A 28 5.71 7.32 -9.35
CA TRP A 28 6.79 8.09 -9.99
C TRP A 28 7.53 7.33 -11.10
N SER A 29 7.71 6.04 -10.97
CA SER A 29 8.47 5.23 -11.93
C SER A 29 7.83 5.24 -13.32
N THR A 30 6.51 5.15 -13.40
CA THR A 30 5.76 5.03 -14.66
C THR A 30 6.01 6.16 -15.67
N PRO A 31 5.84 7.45 -15.33
CA PRO A 31 6.13 8.54 -16.26
C PRO A 31 7.63 8.83 -16.40
N THR A 32 8.48 8.33 -15.49
CA THR A 32 9.92 8.64 -15.48
C THR A 32 10.73 7.65 -16.31
N ILE A 33 10.38 6.37 -16.30
CA ILE A 33 11.11 5.31 -17.01
C ILE A 33 11.29 5.63 -18.51
N PRO A 34 10.27 6.03 -19.28
CA PRO A 34 10.45 6.38 -20.69
C PRO A 34 11.41 7.54 -20.91
N LYS A 35 11.49 8.50 -19.97
CA LYS A 35 12.36 9.68 -20.10
C LYS A 35 13.83 9.34 -20.03
N PHE A 36 14.22 8.29 -19.29
CA PHE A 36 15.59 7.81 -19.25
C PHE A 36 16.10 7.32 -20.62
N ASN A 37 15.22 6.95 -21.53
CA ASN A 37 15.56 6.50 -22.87
C ASN A 37 15.85 7.65 -23.85
N GLY A 38 15.48 8.89 -23.54
CA GLY A 38 15.61 10.00 -24.50
C GLY A 38 15.77 11.39 -23.90
N GLU A 39 14.83 11.81 -23.07
CA GLU A 39 14.71 13.22 -22.64
C GLU A 39 15.58 13.58 -21.41
N ASP A 40 15.82 12.61 -20.52
CA ASP A 40 16.59 12.86 -19.29
C ASP A 40 18.11 12.84 -19.59
N PRO A 41 18.89 13.78 -19.05
CA PRO A 41 20.35 13.78 -19.19
C PRO A 41 20.99 12.53 -18.54
N LEU A 42 20.33 11.90 -17.59
CA LEU A 42 20.80 10.69 -16.93
C LEU A 42 20.52 9.46 -17.81
N LYS A 43 21.58 8.83 -18.31
CA LYS A 43 21.46 7.57 -19.06
C LYS A 43 21.43 6.39 -18.10
N VAL A 44 20.42 5.55 -18.26
CA VAL A 44 20.13 4.43 -17.34
C VAL A 44 19.94 3.16 -18.14
N THR A 45 20.58 2.07 -17.75
CA THR A 45 20.43 0.74 -18.35
C THR A 45 19.14 0.06 -17.86
N SER A 46 18.63 -0.92 -18.61
CA SER A 46 17.43 -1.70 -18.21
C SER A 46 17.58 -2.34 -16.82
N ASN A 47 18.76 -2.84 -16.50
CA ASN A 47 19.05 -3.40 -15.17
C ASN A 47 19.00 -2.34 -14.06
N GLU A 48 19.51 -1.14 -14.33
CA GLU A 48 19.44 -0.02 -13.39
C GLU A 48 18.01 0.48 -13.19
N ILE A 49 17.19 0.51 -14.24
CA ILE A 49 15.77 0.82 -14.16
C ILE A 49 15.05 -0.16 -13.21
N ALA A 50 15.33 -1.45 -13.34
CA ALA A 50 14.74 -2.45 -12.46
C ALA A 50 15.15 -2.23 -10.98
N TRP A 51 16.40 -1.86 -10.72
CA TRP A 51 16.82 -1.51 -9.37
C TRP A 51 16.20 -0.22 -8.86
N ILE A 52 16.00 0.80 -9.70
CA ILE A 52 15.28 2.03 -9.36
C ILE A 52 13.87 1.71 -8.87
N VAL A 53 13.17 0.80 -9.52
CA VAL A 53 11.84 0.35 -9.10
C VAL A 53 11.91 -0.46 -7.80
N ASN A 54 12.82 -1.43 -7.73
CA ASN A 54 12.93 -2.39 -6.63
C ASN A 54 13.37 -1.77 -5.31
N LEU A 55 14.32 -0.85 -5.33
CA LEU A 55 14.90 -0.27 -4.12
C LEU A 55 13.89 0.49 -3.26
N MET A 56 12.80 0.95 -3.85
CA MET A 56 11.69 1.50 -3.07
C MET A 56 11.05 0.42 -2.18
N TYR A 57 10.78 -0.78 -2.70
CA TYR A 57 10.17 -1.87 -1.92
C TYR A 57 11.12 -2.42 -0.86
N VAL A 58 12.42 -2.49 -1.16
CA VAL A 58 13.45 -2.78 -0.15
C VAL A 58 13.39 -1.74 0.97
N GLY A 59 13.30 -0.46 0.61
CA GLY A 59 13.13 0.64 1.57
C GLY A 59 11.85 0.50 2.40
N VAL A 60 10.71 0.11 1.81
CA VAL A 60 9.45 -0.14 2.55
C VAL A 60 9.65 -1.22 3.60
N GLY A 61 10.34 -2.31 3.27
CA GLY A 61 10.67 -3.36 4.24
C GLY A 61 11.50 -2.83 5.42
N ILE A 62 12.55 -2.07 5.15
CA ILE A 62 13.37 -1.44 6.20
C ILE A 62 12.53 -0.46 7.03
N GLY A 63 11.76 0.40 6.36
CA GLY A 63 10.92 1.42 6.98
C GLY A 63 9.85 0.84 7.89
N SER A 64 9.30 -0.33 7.59
CA SER A 64 8.30 -0.99 8.43
C SER A 64 8.84 -1.49 9.78
N LEU A 65 10.15 -1.61 9.92
CA LEU A 65 10.82 -1.99 11.18
C LEU A 65 11.10 -0.77 12.08
N VAL A 66 11.27 0.41 11.51
CA VAL A 66 11.63 1.63 12.24
C VAL A 66 10.62 2.01 13.33
N PRO A 67 9.29 1.87 13.13
CA PRO A 67 8.29 2.20 14.14
C PRO A 67 8.47 1.47 15.47
N PHE A 68 8.99 0.23 15.48
CA PHE A 68 9.25 -0.52 16.71
C PHE A 68 10.24 0.16 17.66
N ILE A 69 11.15 0.94 17.08
CA ILE A 69 12.16 1.68 17.86
C ILE A 69 11.65 3.09 18.18
N LEU A 70 11.00 3.75 17.24
CA LEU A 70 10.65 5.16 17.39
C LEU A 70 9.33 5.39 18.14
N MET A 71 8.29 4.58 17.90
CA MET A 71 6.96 4.84 18.46
C MET A 71 6.93 4.79 19.99
N ASP A 72 7.73 3.94 20.61
CA ASP A 72 7.78 3.85 22.06
C ASP A 72 8.56 5.01 22.69
N ASN A 73 9.47 5.64 21.95
CA ASN A 73 10.30 6.73 22.44
C ASN A 73 9.66 8.11 22.19
N ILE A 74 9.27 8.39 20.96
CA ILE A 74 8.82 9.74 20.52
C ILE A 74 7.33 9.80 20.18
N GLY A 75 6.60 8.70 20.31
CA GLY A 75 5.17 8.62 20.04
C GLY A 75 4.83 8.49 18.55
N ARG A 76 3.51 8.46 18.28
CA ARG A 76 3.01 8.31 16.91
C ARG A 76 3.21 9.59 16.11
N LYS A 77 2.88 10.74 16.70
CA LYS A 77 3.09 12.06 16.09
C LYS A 77 4.56 12.29 15.79
N GLY A 78 5.43 12.07 16.80
CA GLY A 78 6.87 12.25 16.62
C GLY A 78 7.43 11.39 15.50
N THR A 79 7.03 10.11 15.42
CA THR A 79 7.46 9.18 14.37
C THR A 79 7.00 9.63 12.97
N LEU A 80 5.75 10.10 12.83
CA LEU A 80 5.24 10.63 11.56
C LEU A 80 5.95 11.93 11.14
N LEU A 81 6.31 12.80 12.08
CA LEU A 81 7.11 13.99 11.77
C LEU A 81 8.51 13.63 11.30
N VAL A 82 9.19 12.69 11.96
CA VAL A 82 10.52 12.20 11.56
C VAL A 82 10.47 11.55 10.17
N THR A 83 9.37 10.91 9.80
CA THR A 83 9.18 10.29 8.49
C THR A 83 9.25 11.29 7.33
N THR A 84 8.97 12.57 7.56
CA THR A 84 9.09 13.60 6.51
C THR A 84 10.54 13.81 6.06
N ILE A 85 11.52 13.57 6.93
CA ILE A 85 12.94 13.76 6.62
C ILE A 85 13.39 12.86 5.46
N PRO A 86 13.29 11.52 5.53
CA PRO A 86 13.69 10.66 4.42
C PRO A 86 12.87 10.94 3.15
N LYS A 87 11.60 11.34 3.25
CA LYS A 87 10.76 11.67 2.10
C LYS A 87 11.22 12.95 1.38
N ILE A 88 11.50 14.02 2.13
CA ILE A 88 12.02 15.27 1.58
C ILE A 88 13.38 15.02 0.91
N VAL A 89 14.31 14.35 1.61
CA VAL A 89 15.64 14.03 1.07
C VAL A 89 15.54 13.13 -0.16
N SER A 90 14.60 12.19 -0.18
CA SER A 90 14.31 11.35 -1.34
C SER A 90 13.96 12.17 -2.58
N TRP A 91 12.99 13.09 -2.47
CA TRP A 91 12.59 13.92 -3.60
C TRP A 91 13.72 14.82 -4.10
N LEU A 92 14.52 15.38 -3.17
CA LEU A 92 15.69 16.18 -3.54
C LEU A 92 16.74 15.33 -4.28
N PHE A 93 17.02 14.11 -3.80
CA PHE A 93 17.97 13.22 -4.46
C PHE A 93 17.45 12.78 -5.83
N ILE A 94 16.18 12.44 -5.95
CA ILE A 94 15.55 12.07 -7.24
C ILE A 94 15.60 13.25 -8.22
N GLY A 95 15.25 14.46 -7.78
CA GLY A 95 15.17 15.65 -8.64
C GLY A 95 16.53 16.16 -9.08
N LEU A 96 17.48 16.25 -8.14
CA LEU A 96 18.81 16.84 -8.35
C LEU A 96 19.86 15.83 -8.80
N SER A 97 19.51 14.55 -8.95
CA SER A 97 20.49 13.50 -9.25
C SER A 97 21.15 13.69 -10.61
N THR A 98 22.48 13.61 -10.60
CA THR A 98 23.36 13.54 -11.78
C THR A 98 23.91 12.13 -11.99
N SER A 99 23.64 11.19 -11.06
CA SER A 99 24.09 9.81 -11.11
C SER A 99 22.97 8.84 -10.69
N VAL A 100 23.01 7.63 -11.24
CA VAL A 100 22.05 6.57 -10.91
C VAL A 100 22.10 6.21 -9.42
N THR A 101 23.28 6.28 -8.80
CA THR A 101 23.46 5.99 -7.36
C THR A 101 22.64 6.94 -6.48
N LEU A 102 22.56 8.23 -6.81
CA LEU A 102 21.71 9.17 -6.06
C LEU A 102 20.22 8.83 -6.20
N VAL A 103 19.79 8.39 -7.40
CA VAL A 103 18.41 7.91 -7.59
C VAL A 103 18.16 6.66 -6.73
N TYR A 104 19.10 5.73 -6.67
CA TYR A 104 18.99 4.53 -5.81
C TYR A 104 18.80 4.90 -4.35
N ILE A 105 19.64 5.78 -3.81
CA ILE A 105 19.53 6.25 -2.43
C ILE A 105 18.20 6.95 -2.22
N GLY A 106 17.78 7.82 -3.16
CA GLY A 106 16.49 8.46 -3.13
C GLY A 106 15.34 7.45 -3.06
N ARG A 107 15.35 6.39 -3.86
CA ARG A 107 14.32 5.34 -3.86
C ARG A 107 14.27 4.54 -2.55
N ILE A 108 15.43 4.23 -1.96
CA ILE A 108 15.48 3.58 -0.64
C ILE A 108 14.87 4.50 0.43
N LEU A 109 15.24 5.78 0.44
CA LEU A 109 14.69 6.76 1.39
C LEU A 109 13.17 6.97 1.21
N ALA A 110 12.69 7.02 -0.05
CA ALA A 110 11.27 7.01 -0.37
C ALA A 110 10.55 5.82 0.28
N GLY A 111 11.11 4.62 0.05
CA GLY A 111 10.58 3.39 0.61
C GLY A 111 10.56 3.38 2.14
N ILE A 112 11.66 3.82 2.79
CA ILE A 112 11.71 3.94 4.26
C ILE A 112 10.58 4.85 4.75
N GLY A 113 10.40 6.02 4.15
CA GLY A 113 9.33 6.93 4.49
C GLY A 113 7.94 6.33 4.28
N CYS A 114 7.70 5.62 3.17
CA CYS A 114 6.43 4.94 2.91
C CYS A 114 6.18 3.80 3.91
N GLY A 115 7.18 2.98 4.21
CA GLY A 115 7.06 1.88 5.16
C GLY A 115 6.69 2.35 6.58
N ILE A 116 7.33 3.42 7.06
CA ILE A 116 6.96 4.04 8.34
C ILE A 116 5.52 4.57 8.28
N THR A 117 5.15 5.27 7.19
CA THR A 117 3.79 5.83 7.02
C THR A 117 2.74 4.73 7.06
N TYR A 118 2.93 3.63 6.34
CA TYR A 118 1.98 2.51 6.28
C TYR A 118 1.80 1.82 7.62
N ALA A 119 2.84 1.77 8.45
CA ALA A 119 2.76 1.18 9.77
C ALA A 119 2.13 2.12 10.81
N VAL A 120 2.52 3.40 10.84
CA VAL A 120 2.18 4.33 11.93
C VAL A 120 0.88 5.09 11.68
N MET A 121 0.58 5.46 10.42
CA MET A 121 -0.59 6.28 10.11
C MET A 121 -1.92 5.64 10.49
N PRO A 122 -2.18 4.33 10.19
CA PRO A 122 -3.42 3.68 10.63
C PRO A 122 -3.55 3.65 12.16
N MET A 123 -2.43 3.48 12.89
CA MET A 123 -2.42 3.47 14.35
C MET A 123 -2.76 4.87 14.89
N TYR A 124 -2.11 5.92 14.40
CA TYR A 124 -2.39 7.29 14.82
C TYR A 124 -3.87 7.67 14.56
N LEU A 125 -4.37 7.42 13.34
CA LEU A 125 -5.77 7.67 13.00
C LEU A 125 -6.72 6.83 13.86
N GLY A 126 -6.39 5.57 14.14
CA GLY A 126 -7.18 4.70 14.99
C GLY A 126 -7.23 5.13 16.46
N GLU A 127 -6.15 5.71 17.00
CA GLU A 127 -6.04 6.14 18.39
C GLU A 127 -6.63 7.54 18.66
N ILE A 128 -6.70 8.41 17.63
CA ILE A 128 -7.20 9.78 17.78
C ILE A 128 -8.67 9.93 17.31
N SER A 129 -9.17 9.00 16.51
CA SER A 129 -10.51 9.09 15.92
C SER A 129 -11.56 8.43 16.82
N SER A 130 -12.80 8.95 16.76
CA SER A 130 -13.95 8.31 17.40
C SER A 130 -14.30 6.96 16.75
N LYS A 131 -15.03 6.10 17.46
CA LYS A 131 -15.52 4.80 16.93
C LYS A 131 -16.28 4.96 15.60
N ARG A 132 -16.96 6.11 15.40
CA ARG A 132 -17.74 6.40 14.19
C ARG A 132 -16.88 6.74 12.98
N THR A 133 -15.74 7.42 13.16
CA THR A 133 -14.91 7.97 12.07
C THR A 133 -13.70 7.10 11.75
N ARG A 134 -13.27 6.21 12.67
CA ARG A 134 -12.10 5.34 12.53
C ARG A 134 -12.15 4.46 11.27
N GLY A 135 -13.28 3.80 11.03
CA GLY A 135 -13.46 2.93 9.85
C GLY A 135 -13.32 3.68 8.53
N PRO A 136 -14.12 4.74 8.31
CA PRO A 136 -14.01 5.56 7.09
C PRO A 136 -12.62 6.13 6.85
N LEU A 137 -11.92 6.63 7.87
CA LEU A 137 -10.57 7.17 7.73
C LEU A 137 -9.54 6.10 7.34
N GLY A 138 -9.66 4.89 7.90
CA GLY A 138 -8.78 3.77 7.55
C GLY A 138 -8.95 3.32 6.09
N THR A 139 -10.19 3.20 5.62
CA THR A 139 -10.47 2.77 4.23
C THR A 139 -10.10 3.83 3.19
N LEU A 140 -10.14 5.11 3.57
CA LEU A 140 -9.76 6.21 2.68
C LEU A 140 -8.28 6.19 2.29
N MET A 141 -7.40 5.59 3.12
CA MET A 141 -5.96 5.55 2.86
C MET A 141 -5.61 4.93 1.51
N ALA A 142 -6.21 3.80 1.16
CA ALA A 142 -5.94 3.12 -0.12
C ALA A 142 -6.34 4.00 -1.32
N VAL A 143 -7.47 4.70 -1.23
CA VAL A 143 -7.92 5.63 -2.27
C VAL A 143 -6.97 6.82 -2.41
N LEU A 144 -6.48 7.35 -1.29
CA LEU A 144 -5.56 8.49 -1.29
C LEU A 144 -4.19 8.14 -1.91
N ILE A 145 -3.68 6.94 -1.70
CA ILE A 145 -2.49 6.44 -2.39
C ILE A 145 -2.73 6.44 -3.90
N ASN A 146 -3.86 5.89 -4.35
CA ASN A 146 -4.21 5.85 -5.77
C ASN A 146 -4.40 7.25 -6.37
N ILE A 147 -4.93 8.21 -5.61
CA ILE A 147 -5.02 9.63 -6.03
C ILE A 147 -3.61 10.22 -6.20
N GLY A 148 -2.67 9.92 -5.30
CA GLY A 148 -1.27 10.31 -5.44
C GLY A 148 -0.63 9.74 -6.71
N MET A 149 -0.87 8.46 -7.00
CA MET A 149 -0.42 7.82 -8.25
C MET A 149 -1.00 8.50 -9.49
N LEU A 150 -2.31 8.74 -9.51
CA LEU A 150 -2.97 9.44 -10.62
C LEU A 150 -2.40 10.85 -10.82
N PHE A 151 -2.18 11.58 -9.73
CA PHE A 151 -1.62 12.94 -9.80
C PHE A 151 -0.23 12.93 -10.44
N ILE A 152 0.68 12.03 -10.00
CA ILE A 152 2.03 11.95 -10.57
C ILE A 152 2.01 11.46 -12.02
N TYR A 153 1.06 10.60 -12.42
CA TYR A 153 0.84 10.21 -13.81
C TYR A 153 0.43 11.42 -14.65
N ALA A 154 -0.56 12.20 -14.18
CA ALA A 154 -1.09 13.34 -14.91
C ALA A 154 -0.05 14.43 -15.16
N ILE A 155 0.78 14.77 -14.17
CA ILE A 155 1.81 15.81 -14.34
C ILE A 155 3.11 15.29 -14.91
N GLY A 156 3.52 14.07 -14.47
CA GLY A 156 4.83 13.52 -14.76
C GLY A 156 5.08 13.23 -16.23
N LEU A 157 4.04 13.03 -17.04
CA LEU A 157 4.16 12.82 -18.48
C LEU A 157 4.61 14.08 -19.25
N TRP A 158 4.38 15.27 -18.70
CA TRP A 158 4.56 16.55 -19.40
C TRP A 158 5.74 17.37 -18.89
N ILE A 159 6.26 17.08 -17.71
CA ILE A 159 7.30 17.87 -17.04
C ILE A 159 8.56 17.04 -16.82
N SER A 160 9.71 17.71 -16.66
CA SER A 160 10.98 17.04 -16.38
C SER A 160 10.98 16.32 -15.03
N ARG A 161 11.88 15.35 -14.86
CA ARG A 161 12.10 14.64 -13.58
C ARG A 161 12.39 15.63 -12.43
N PHE A 162 13.18 16.69 -12.70
CA PHE A 162 13.45 17.73 -11.72
C PHE A 162 12.17 18.47 -11.30
N ALA A 163 11.39 18.98 -12.25
CA ALA A 163 10.16 19.71 -11.95
C ALA A 163 9.14 18.83 -11.20
N MET A 164 9.02 17.56 -11.59
CA MET A 164 8.16 16.58 -10.92
C MET A 164 8.56 16.41 -9.44
N ALA A 165 9.86 16.24 -9.16
CA ALA A 165 10.36 16.08 -7.80
C ALA A 165 10.17 17.36 -6.96
N MET A 166 10.35 18.57 -7.57
CA MET A 166 10.14 19.85 -6.87
C MET A 166 8.65 20.11 -6.55
N ILE A 167 7.73 19.65 -7.36
CA ILE A 167 6.30 19.70 -7.05
C ILE A 167 5.97 18.68 -5.94
N ALA A 168 6.47 17.47 -6.06
CA ALA A 168 6.17 16.39 -5.13
C ALA A 168 6.73 16.64 -3.71
N VAL A 169 7.92 17.26 -3.58
CA VAL A 169 8.52 17.58 -2.27
C VAL A 169 7.66 18.54 -1.44
N CYS A 170 6.77 19.29 -2.09
CA CYS A 170 5.83 20.17 -1.36
C CYS A 170 4.90 19.37 -0.45
N ALA A 171 4.54 18.12 -0.79
CA ALA A 171 3.63 17.32 0.00
C ALA A 171 4.18 16.98 1.40
N PRO A 172 5.37 16.38 1.58
CA PRO A 172 5.92 16.12 2.89
C PRO A 172 6.26 17.42 3.66
N ILE A 173 6.60 18.52 2.99
CA ILE A 173 6.81 19.82 3.64
C ILE A 173 5.49 20.37 4.17
N LEU A 174 4.41 20.38 3.39
CA LEU A 174 3.08 20.80 3.82
C LEU A 174 2.57 19.96 4.98
N PHE A 175 2.78 18.63 4.91
CA PHE A 175 2.47 17.75 6.02
C PHE A 175 3.24 18.15 7.28
N LEU A 176 4.56 18.32 7.20
CA LEU A 176 5.40 18.71 8.33
C LEU A 176 4.84 19.97 8.99
N LEU A 177 4.59 21.04 8.22
CA LEU A 177 4.13 22.33 8.72
C LEU A 177 2.72 22.26 9.34
N SER A 178 1.80 21.50 8.73
CA SER A 178 0.43 21.37 9.23
C SER A 178 0.30 20.38 10.39
N PHE A 179 1.03 19.26 10.35
CA PHE A 179 0.93 18.21 11.36
C PHE A 179 1.56 18.59 12.71
N MET A 180 2.50 19.52 12.72
CA MET A 180 3.09 20.05 13.97
C MET A 180 2.05 20.55 14.97
N TRP A 181 0.93 21.07 14.51
CA TRP A 181 -0.14 21.64 15.33
C TRP A 181 -1.15 20.60 15.84
N LEU A 182 -1.14 19.40 15.31
CA LEU A 182 -2.04 18.33 15.75
C LEU A 182 -1.54 17.70 17.07
N PRO A 183 -2.45 17.17 17.92
CA PRO A 183 -2.07 16.55 19.18
C PRO A 183 -1.41 15.18 18.98
N GLU A 184 -0.70 14.70 20.01
CA GLU A 184 -0.18 13.34 20.09
C GLU A 184 -1.31 12.35 20.44
N SER A 185 -1.10 11.05 20.20
CA SER A 185 -2.04 10.00 20.56
C SER A 185 -2.32 9.93 22.08
N SER A 186 -3.60 9.82 22.45
CA SER A 186 -4.02 9.62 23.83
C SER A 186 -3.50 8.29 24.42
N VAL A 187 -3.43 7.23 23.61
CA VAL A 187 -2.91 5.91 24.01
C VAL A 187 -1.42 6.02 24.37
N PHE A 188 -0.62 6.68 23.54
CA PHE A 188 0.80 6.90 23.84
C PHE A 188 1.01 7.74 25.10
N LEU A 189 0.26 8.83 25.26
CA LEU A 189 0.37 9.70 26.44
C LEU A 189 -0.01 8.95 27.72
N THR A 190 -1.05 8.12 27.70
CA THR A 190 -1.47 7.29 28.82
C THR A 190 -0.39 6.26 29.17
N ARG A 191 0.20 5.58 28.16
CA ARG A 191 1.32 4.63 28.37
C ARG A 191 2.54 5.29 29.02
N LYS A 192 2.76 6.59 28.78
CA LYS A 192 3.81 7.41 29.39
C LYS A 192 3.39 8.02 30.73
N ASN A 193 2.27 7.60 31.31
CA ASN A 193 1.68 8.15 32.55
C ASN A 193 1.40 9.67 32.51
N LYS A 194 1.18 10.24 31.32
CA LYS A 194 0.83 11.64 31.11
C LYS A 194 -0.68 11.81 30.97
N LEU A 195 -1.44 11.53 32.05
CA LEU A 195 -2.91 11.51 31.99
C LEU A 195 -3.54 12.85 31.66
N GLY A 196 -3.04 13.97 32.21
CA GLY A 196 -3.58 15.30 31.90
C GLY A 196 -3.45 15.71 30.42
N PRO A 197 -2.26 15.54 29.78
CA PRO A 197 -2.15 15.68 28.33
C PRO A 197 -3.01 14.70 27.52
N ALA A 198 -3.19 13.45 27.97
CA ALA A 198 -4.06 12.46 27.30
C ALA A 198 -5.52 12.91 27.29
N GLU A 199 -6.01 13.39 28.45
CA GLU A 199 -7.35 13.96 28.61
C GLU A 199 -7.57 15.16 27.66
N LYS A 200 -6.64 16.10 27.64
CA LYS A 200 -6.69 17.25 26.73
C LYS A 200 -6.74 16.84 25.25
N THR A 201 -6.01 15.81 24.87
CA THR A 201 -6.07 15.25 23.51
C THR A 201 -7.45 14.72 23.20
N LEU A 202 -8.05 13.93 24.13
CA LEU A 202 -9.40 13.39 23.96
C LEU A 202 -10.45 14.50 23.88
N GLN A 203 -10.39 15.48 24.78
CA GLN A 203 -11.28 16.66 24.77
C GLN A 203 -11.18 17.43 23.45
N TRP A 204 -9.96 17.63 22.96
CA TRP A 204 -9.73 18.29 21.67
C TRP A 204 -10.27 17.46 20.52
N ALA A 205 -9.93 16.18 20.43
CA ALA A 205 -10.30 15.32 19.31
C ALA A 205 -11.80 15.03 19.24
N LEU A 206 -12.46 14.86 20.40
CA LEU A 206 -13.88 14.54 20.48
C LEU A 206 -14.77 15.78 20.58
N GLY A 207 -14.19 16.95 20.90
CA GLY A 207 -14.94 18.20 21.07
C GLY A 207 -15.85 18.23 22.30
N LYS A 208 -15.56 17.37 23.31
CA LYS A 208 -16.29 17.24 24.57
C LYS A 208 -15.45 17.74 25.73
N GLU A 209 -16.09 18.31 26.76
CA GLU A 209 -15.42 18.71 28.01
C GLU A 209 -15.17 17.52 28.94
N ASN A 210 -16.17 16.67 29.11
CA ASN A 210 -16.04 15.42 29.89
C ASN A 210 -15.71 14.25 28.95
N VAL A 211 -14.58 13.57 29.26
CA VAL A 211 -14.03 12.42 28.52
C VAL A 211 -13.56 11.31 29.47
N ASP A 212 -14.12 11.24 30.69
CA ASP A 212 -13.72 10.28 31.71
C ASP A 212 -13.92 8.84 31.26
N GLU A 213 -15.05 8.53 30.58
CA GLU A 213 -15.33 7.20 30.04
C GLU A 213 -14.32 6.80 28.96
N GLU A 214 -14.03 7.72 28.03
CA GLU A 214 -13.08 7.49 26.96
C GLU A 214 -11.65 7.33 27.53
N LEU A 215 -11.29 8.10 28.54
CA LEU A 215 -9.98 7.97 29.20
C LEU A 215 -9.83 6.63 29.92
N GLU A 216 -10.86 6.16 30.62
CA GLU A 216 -10.86 4.83 31.24
C GLU A 216 -10.81 3.71 30.19
N GLU A 217 -11.47 3.87 29.04
CA GLU A 217 -11.34 2.92 27.92
C GLU A 217 -9.90 2.88 27.41
N VAL A 218 -9.25 4.02 27.24
CA VAL A 218 -7.84 4.11 26.84
C VAL A 218 -6.91 3.44 27.86
N LYS A 219 -7.12 3.66 29.16
CA LYS A 219 -6.35 2.98 30.20
C LYS A 219 -6.47 1.46 30.12
N ARG A 220 -7.69 0.93 29.93
CA ARG A 220 -7.92 -0.52 29.77
C ARG A 220 -7.21 -1.08 28.52
N ILE A 221 -7.21 -0.34 27.43
CA ILE A 221 -6.48 -0.73 26.20
C ILE A 221 -4.99 -0.83 26.51
N VAL A 222 -4.40 0.19 27.14
CA VAL A 222 -2.97 0.22 27.49
C VAL A 222 -2.60 -0.94 28.43
N GLU A 223 -3.40 -1.17 29.48
CA GLU A 223 -3.18 -2.29 30.42
C GLU A 223 -3.23 -3.65 29.72
N THR A 224 -4.14 -3.81 28.77
CA THR A 224 -4.28 -5.07 28.01
C THR A 224 -3.09 -5.27 27.07
N GLU A 225 -2.69 -4.21 26.37
CA GLU A 225 -1.53 -4.25 25.49
C GLU A 225 -0.23 -4.52 26.26
N ASP A 226 -0.01 -3.86 27.39
CA ASP A 226 1.20 -4.06 28.21
C ASP A 226 1.30 -5.48 28.80
N LYS A 227 0.17 -6.13 29.08
CA LYS A 227 0.14 -7.56 29.45
C LYS A 227 0.53 -8.48 28.28
N CYS A 228 0.16 -8.11 27.06
CA CYS A 228 0.43 -8.89 25.85
C CYS A 228 1.86 -8.66 25.30
N THR A 229 2.43 -7.47 25.48
CA THR A 229 3.73 -7.06 24.89
C THR A 229 4.95 -7.75 25.54
N LYS A 230 4.76 -8.59 26.54
CA LYS A 230 5.87 -9.31 27.21
C LYS A 230 6.44 -10.49 26.42
N MET A 231 5.85 -10.81 25.26
CA MET A 231 6.35 -11.92 24.45
C MET A 231 7.53 -11.49 23.56
N THR A 232 8.61 -12.25 23.63
CA THR A 232 9.73 -12.06 22.71
C THR A 232 9.35 -12.47 21.28
N LEU A 233 10.05 -11.93 20.27
CA LEU A 233 9.83 -12.30 18.86
C LEU A 233 9.90 -13.84 18.67
N ARG A 234 10.81 -14.51 19.39
CA ARG A 234 10.96 -15.98 19.35
C ARG A 234 9.74 -16.70 19.92
N GLU A 235 9.18 -16.22 21.01
CA GLU A 235 7.97 -16.80 21.62
C GLU A 235 6.76 -16.59 20.72
N THR A 236 6.65 -15.43 20.10
CA THR A 236 5.57 -15.15 19.15
C THR A 236 5.66 -16.01 17.90
N LEU A 237 6.85 -16.19 17.32
CA LEU A 237 7.05 -17.11 16.21
C LEU A 237 6.66 -18.56 16.61
N LYS A 238 7.02 -18.98 17.82
CA LYS A 238 6.60 -20.27 18.36
C LYS A 238 5.08 -20.36 18.46
N GLU A 239 4.40 -19.31 18.94
CA GLU A 239 2.94 -19.26 19.04
C GLU A 239 2.25 -19.29 17.68
N ILE A 240 2.78 -18.57 16.67
CA ILE A 240 2.26 -18.61 15.30
C ILE A 240 2.31 -20.03 14.75
N VAL A 241 3.36 -20.79 15.04
CA VAL A 241 3.52 -22.15 14.54
C VAL A 241 2.72 -23.17 15.37
N THR A 242 2.66 -23.02 16.69
CA THR A 242 2.05 -24.01 17.59
C THR A 242 0.54 -23.88 17.71
N LYS A 243 0.00 -22.66 17.83
CA LYS A 243 -1.45 -22.43 17.94
C LYS A 243 -2.12 -22.55 16.56
N ALA A 244 -3.04 -23.50 16.40
CA ALA A 244 -3.73 -23.75 15.13
C ALA A 244 -4.43 -22.51 14.55
N GLN A 245 -5.04 -21.69 15.38
CA GLN A 245 -5.69 -20.43 14.98
C GLN A 245 -4.69 -19.43 14.38
N ASN A 246 -3.54 -19.23 15.02
CA ASN A 246 -2.51 -18.30 14.55
C ASN A 246 -1.86 -18.79 13.25
N ARG A 247 -1.63 -20.09 13.13
CA ARG A 247 -1.12 -20.72 11.89
C ARG A 247 -2.09 -20.54 10.72
N ARG A 248 -3.40 -20.64 10.98
CA ARG A 248 -4.44 -20.39 9.94
C ARG A 248 -4.51 -18.93 9.58
N ALA A 249 -4.53 -18.02 10.57
CA ALA A 249 -4.49 -16.59 10.32
C ALA A 249 -3.27 -16.21 9.47
N PHE A 250 -2.09 -16.73 9.81
CA PHE A 250 -0.87 -16.47 9.06
C PHE A 250 -0.93 -17.01 7.63
N ARG A 251 -1.45 -18.23 7.43
CA ARG A 251 -1.66 -18.79 6.08
C ARG A 251 -2.60 -17.93 5.24
N ILE A 252 -3.72 -17.46 5.80
CA ILE A 252 -4.66 -16.57 5.12
C ILE A 252 -3.96 -15.26 4.74
N ALA A 253 -3.20 -14.66 5.67
CA ALA A 253 -2.43 -13.45 5.39
C ALA A 253 -1.43 -13.66 4.25
N MET A 254 -0.71 -14.78 4.21
CA MET A 254 0.23 -15.09 3.13
C MET A 254 -0.48 -15.26 1.78
N ILE A 255 -1.64 -15.93 1.73
CA ILE A 255 -2.44 -16.06 0.51
C ILE A 255 -2.86 -14.68 -0.01
N LEU A 256 -3.39 -13.84 0.86
CA LEU A 256 -3.87 -12.51 0.49
C LEU A 256 -2.73 -11.58 0.07
N LEU A 257 -1.60 -11.60 0.78
CA LEU A 257 -0.42 -10.83 0.40
C LEU A 257 0.19 -11.33 -0.92
N SER A 258 0.15 -12.64 -1.18
CA SER A 258 0.54 -13.18 -2.49
C SER A 258 -0.38 -12.66 -3.60
N GLY A 259 -1.68 -12.52 -3.33
CA GLY A 259 -2.63 -11.86 -4.23
C GLY A 259 -2.34 -10.38 -4.47
N LEU A 260 -1.83 -9.69 -3.46
CA LEU A 260 -1.42 -8.29 -3.58
C LEU A 260 -0.11 -8.12 -4.37
N THR A 261 0.87 -9.01 -4.17
CA THR A 261 2.25 -8.82 -4.66
C THR A 261 2.60 -9.66 -5.88
N LEU A 262 2.33 -10.98 -5.84
CA LEU A 262 2.81 -11.92 -6.85
C LEU A 262 1.95 -11.98 -8.13
N THR A 263 0.80 -11.32 -8.15
CA THR A 263 -0.06 -11.20 -9.33
C THR A 263 0.50 -10.26 -10.40
N GLY A 264 1.65 -9.62 -10.13
CA GLY A 264 2.34 -8.79 -11.09
C GLY A 264 1.88 -7.33 -11.13
N ALA A 265 1.08 -6.86 -10.16
CA ALA A 265 0.57 -5.47 -10.18
C ALA A 265 1.71 -4.44 -10.13
N ALA A 266 2.70 -4.61 -9.29
CA ALA A 266 3.82 -3.68 -9.18
C ALA A 266 4.62 -3.55 -10.49
N PRO A 267 5.08 -4.64 -11.14
CA PRO A 267 5.76 -4.51 -12.43
C PRO A 267 4.84 -4.05 -13.56
N VAL A 268 3.59 -4.53 -13.65
CA VAL A 268 2.66 -4.07 -14.70
C VAL A 268 2.42 -2.58 -14.61
N LEU A 269 2.19 -2.02 -13.42
CA LEU A 269 2.03 -0.58 -13.25
C LEU A 269 3.33 0.21 -13.49
N ALA A 270 4.47 -0.30 -13.05
CA ALA A 270 5.76 0.39 -13.25
C ALA A 270 6.19 0.43 -14.72
N TYR A 271 5.95 -0.64 -15.45
CA TYR A 271 6.37 -0.81 -16.85
C TYR A 271 5.22 -0.67 -17.87
N GLN A 272 4.05 -0.19 -17.47
CA GLN A 272 2.89 -0.06 -18.36
C GLN A 272 3.17 0.79 -19.62
N SER A 273 4.06 1.77 -19.51
CA SER A 273 4.48 2.56 -20.69
C SER A 273 5.08 1.68 -21.79
N TYR A 274 5.97 0.75 -21.44
CA TYR A 274 6.54 -0.19 -22.40
C TYR A 274 5.49 -1.15 -22.97
N ILE A 275 4.56 -1.64 -22.14
CA ILE A 275 3.46 -2.51 -22.60
C ILE A 275 2.61 -1.78 -23.63
N TYR A 276 2.29 -0.50 -23.42
CA TYR A 276 1.48 0.30 -24.35
C TYR A 276 2.24 0.65 -25.62
N GLU A 277 3.52 0.98 -25.54
CA GLU A 277 4.37 1.27 -26.69
C GLU A 277 4.56 0.04 -27.57
N GLU A 278 4.83 -1.13 -26.97
CA GLU A 278 5.01 -2.41 -27.68
C GLU A 278 3.71 -2.88 -28.36
N ALA A 279 2.54 -2.60 -27.76
CA ALA A 279 1.24 -2.88 -28.37
C ALA A 279 0.99 -2.03 -29.63
N GLY A 280 1.53 -0.82 -29.70
CA GLY A 280 1.45 0.07 -30.85
C GLY A 280 0.02 0.49 -31.23
N PHE A 281 -0.84 0.73 -30.23
CA PHE A 281 -2.20 1.19 -30.42
C PHE A 281 -2.24 2.69 -30.76
N GLU A 282 -3.28 3.14 -31.48
CA GLU A 282 -3.42 4.55 -31.93
C GLU A 282 -3.56 5.55 -30.78
N ILE A 283 -4.10 5.15 -29.63
CA ILE A 283 -4.17 6.01 -28.45
C ILE A 283 -2.76 6.19 -27.88
N SER A 284 -2.40 7.43 -27.59
CA SER A 284 -1.08 7.74 -27.06
C SER A 284 -0.82 7.01 -25.73
N THR A 285 0.41 6.54 -25.52
CA THR A 285 0.86 5.92 -24.28
C THR A 285 0.53 6.79 -23.06
N ASN A 286 0.69 8.10 -23.16
CA ASN A 286 0.36 9.05 -22.11
C ASN A 286 -1.12 9.00 -21.71
N THR A 287 -2.03 8.98 -22.69
CA THR A 287 -3.48 8.87 -22.44
C THR A 287 -3.81 7.54 -21.75
N SER A 288 -3.20 6.44 -22.20
CA SER A 288 -3.41 5.11 -21.64
C SER A 288 -2.95 5.03 -20.16
N ILE A 289 -1.83 5.67 -19.82
CA ILE A 289 -1.34 5.76 -18.43
C ILE A 289 -2.32 6.54 -17.53
N ILE A 290 -2.85 7.66 -18.03
CA ILE A 290 -3.84 8.46 -17.28
C ILE A 290 -5.13 7.66 -17.08
N LEU A 291 -5.62 6.97 -18.11
CA LEU A 291 -6.81 6.11 -18.01
C LEU A 291 -6.61 5.00 -16.97
N THR A 292 -5.44 4.39 -16.92
CA THR A 292 -5.09 3.40 -15.89
C THR A 292 -5.11 4.01 -14.48
N GLY A 293 -4.57 5.23 -14.32
CA GLY A 293 -4.61 5.96 -13.05
C GLY A 293 -6.04 6.31 -12.61
N ILE A 294 -6.91 6.72 -13.54
CA ILE A 294 -8.33 6.96 -13.26
C ILE A 294 -9.01 5.65 -12.86
N ALA A 295 -8.75 4.57 -13.58
CA ALA A 295 -9.35 3.26 -13.31
C ALA A 295 -9.04 2.75 -11.90
N ILE A 296 -7.79 2.86 -11.43
CA ILE A 296 -7.43 2.38 -10.09
C ILE A 296 -8.09 3.22 -8.98
N VAL A 297 -8.23 4.54 -9.17
CA VAL A 297 -8.94 5.42 -8.21
C VAL A 297 -10.42 5.06 -8.16
N LEU A 298 -11.07 4.88 -9.31
CA LEU A 298 -12.48 4.50 -9.38
C LEU A 298 -12.72 3.13 -8.76
N ALA A 299 -11.89 2.15 -9.07
CA ALA A 299 -11.98 0.80 -8.52
C ALA A 299 -11.81 0.76 -7.00
N GLY A 300 -10.80 1.45 -6.47
CA GLY A 300 -10.58 1.56 -5.02
C GLY A 300 -11.73 2.26 -4.32
N SER A 301 -12.26 3.35 -4.89
CA SER A 301 -13.43 4.06 -4.36
C SER A 301 -14.69 3.20 -4.37
N ALA A 302 -14.91 2.44 -5.44
CA ALA A 302 -16.01 1.49 -5.53
C ALA A 302 -15.87 0.36 -4.50
N CYS A 303 -14.67 -0.19 -4.30
CA CYS A 303 -14.41 -1.21 -3.29
C CYS A 303 -14.82 -0.73 -1.89
N VAL A 304 -14.37 0.46 -1.49
CA VAL A 304 -14.66 1.05 -0.16
C VAL A 304 -16.16 1.21 0.08
N THR A 305 -16.92 1.55 -0.96
CA THR A 305 -18.38 1.72 -0.84
C THR A 305 -19.13 0.39 -0.85
N ILE A 306 -18.73 -0.54 -1.69
CA ILE A 306 -19.45 -1.79 -1.96
C ILE A 306 -19.14 -2.86 -0.91
N VAL A 307 -17.94 -2.89 -0.35
CA VAL A 307 -17.47 -3.93 0.59
C VAL A 307 -18.42 -4.15 1.77
N ARG A 308 -19.05 -3.07 2.26
CA ARG A 308 -19.99 -3.11 3.38
C ARG A 308 -21.30 -3.88 3.07
N PHE A 309 -21.66 -3.98 1.79
CA PHE A 309 -22.89 -4.64 1.35
C PHE A 309 -22.65 -6.06 0.86
N THR A 310 -21.49 -6.33 0.31
CA THR A 310 -21.17 -7.60 -0.36
C THR A 310 -20.24 -8.50 0.45
N GLY A 311 -19.50 -7.92 1.39
CA GLY A 311 -18.44 -8.63 2.11
C GLY A 311 -17.13 -8.67 1.33
N LYS A 312 -16.05 -8.90 2.08
CA LYS A 312 -14.66 -8.86 1.55
C LYS A 312 -14.33 -10.08 0.69
N ARG A 313 -14.78 -11.26 1.12
CA ARG A 313 -14.51 -12.51 0.42
C ARG A 313 -15.11 -12.54 -0.98
N LEU A 314 -16.35 -12.10 -1.12
CA LEU A 314 -17.02 -12.08 -2.42
C LEU A 314 -16.32 -11.15 -3.40
N LEU A 315 -15.90 -9.97 -2.95
CA LEU A 315 -15.14 -9.03 -3.79
C LEU A 315 -13.82 -9.63 -4.28
N LEU A 316 -13.08 -10.34 -3.43
CA LEU A 316 -11.85 -11.05 -3.83
C LEU A 316 -12.13 -12.12 -4.87
N LEU A 317 -13.22 -12.89 -4.70
CA LEU A 317 -13.62 -13.96 -5.63
C LEU A 317 -14.08 -13.44 -7.00
N ILE A 318 -14.55 -12.19 -7.07
CA ILE A 318 -14.90 -11.51 -8.34
C ILE A 318 -13.65 -10.85 -8.95
N ALA A 319 -12.83 -10.18 -8.15
CA ALA A 319 -11.68 -9.42 -8.60
C ALA A 319 -10.58 -10.31 -9.22
N ALA A 320 -10.26 -11.44 -8.58
CA ALA A 320 -9.19 -12.30 -9.04
C ALA A 320 -9.43 -12.92 -10.43
N PRO A 321 -10.61 -13.46 -10.79
CA PRO A 321 -10.88 -13.92 -12.16
C PRO A 321 -10.79 -12.81 -13.21
N ILE A 322 -11.22 -11.60 -12.90
CA ILE A 322 -11.06 -10.45 -13.80
C ILE A 322 -9.58 -10.22 -14.11
N CYS A 323 -8.72 -10.27 -13.07
CA CYS A 323 -7.27 -10.16 -13.26
C CYS A 323 -6.71 -11.33 -14.08
N VAL A 324 -7.14 -12.57 -13.82
CA VAL A 324 -6.69 -13.77 -14.57
C VAL A 324 -7.01 -13.62 -16.05
N ILE A 325 -8.28 -13.32 -16.36
CA ILE A 325 -8.73 -13.19 -17.76
C ILE A 325 -7.98 -12.06 -18.46
N SER A 326 -7.79 -10.93 -17.78
CA SER A 326 -7.09 -9.79 -18.35
C SER A 326 -5.62 -10.09 -18.65
N LEU A 327 -4.89 -10.66 -17.68
CA LEU A 327 -3.48 -11.03 -17.85
C LEU A 327 -3.30 -12.10 -18.95
N ALA A 328 -4.17 -13.12 -18.97
CA ALA A 328 -4.14 -14.15 -20.02
C ALA A 328 -4.37 -13.55 -21.40
N THR A 329 -5.32 -12.63 -21.54
CA THR A 329 -5.63 -11.98 -22.83
C THR A 329 -4.45 -11.15 -23.32
N ILE A 330 -3.79 -10.40 -22.43
CA ILE A 330 -2.59 -9.62 -22.78
C ILE A 330 -1.44 -10.54 -23.14
N ALA A 331 -1.25 -11.65 -22.39
CA ALA A 331 -0.20 -12.64 -22.66
C ALA A 331 -0.38 -13.29 -24.04
N ILE A 332 -1.59 -13.72 -24.37
CA ILE A 332 -1.94 -14.28 -25.69
C ILE A 332 -1.61 -13.29 -26.80
N PHE A 333 -1.96 -12.00 -26.65
CA PHE A 333 -1.66 -11.00 -27.66
C PHE A 333 -0.15 -10.90 -27.94
N PHE A 334 0.68 -10.77 -26.89
CA PHE A 334 2.13 -10.65 -27.09
C PHE A 334 2.77 -11.96 -27.56
N GLU A 335 2.23 -13.12 -27.19
CA GLU A 335 2.70 -14.40 -27.68
C GLU A 335 2.42 -14.56 -29.18
N LEU A 336 1.23 -14.20 -29.66
CA LEU A 336 0.89 -14.20 -31.08
C LEU A 336 1.75 -13.22 -31.87
N GLN A 337 1.97 -12.01 -31.32
CA GLN A 337 2.84 -11.01 -31.92
C GLN A 337 4.28 -11.51 -32.04
N SER A 338 4.84 -12.13 -30.99
CA SER A 338 6.19 -12.68 -30.98
C SER A 338 6.35 -13.88 -31.93
N SER A 339 5.27 -14.63 -32.16
CA SER A 339 5.21 -15.76 -33.08
C SER A 339 5.04 -15.37 -34.56
N GLY A 340 4.96 -14.04 -34.84
CA GLY A 340 4.86 -13.54 -36.20
C GLY A 340 3.46 -13.51 -36.81
N TYR A 341 2.41 -13.72 -36.00
CA TYR A 341 1.03 -13.56 -36.47
C TYR A 341 0.66 -12.10 -36.64
N ASP A 342 -0.18 -11.79 -37.62
CA ASP A 342 -0.70 -10.43 -37.81
C ASP A 342 -1.75 -10.10 -36.75
N VAL A 343 -1.34 -9.30 -35.76
CA VAL A 343 -2.20 -8.81 -34.68
C VAL A 343 -2.65 -7.37 -34.89
N SER A 344 -2.46 -6.80 -36.08
CA SER A 344 -2.70 -5.37 -36.37
C SER A 344 -4.12 -4.90 -36.02
N ARG A 345 -5.12 -5.77 -36.19
CA ARG A 345 -6.52 -5.49 -35.84
C ARG A 345 -6.81 -5.50 -34.33
N PHE A 346 -5.93 -6.07 -33.53
CA PHE A 346 -6.12 -6.30 -32.09
C PHE A 346 -5.18 -5.45 -31.20
N LYS A 347 -4.49 -4.47 -31.76
CA LYS A 347 -3.56 -3.58 -31.03
C LYS A 347 -4.20 -2.85 -29.84
N TRP A 348 -5.51 -2.70 -29.81
CA TRP A 348 -6.26 -2.14 -28.70
C TRP A 348 -6.35 -3.07 -27.48
N VAL A 349 -6.17 -4.38 -27.68
CA VAL A 349 -6.35 -5.41 -26.64
C VAL A 349 -5.46 -5.17 -25.41
N PRO A 350 -4.13 -5.02 -25.52
CA PRO A 350 -3.30 -4.79 -24.35
C PRO A 350 -3.72 -3.54 -23.56
N THR A 351 -4.03 -2.44 -24.25
CA THR A 351 -4.43 -1.19 -23.59
C THR A 351 -5.72 -1.36 -22.80
N VAL A 352 -6.76 -1.94 -23.39
CA VAL A 352 -8.05 -2.14 -22.74
C VAL A 352 -7.93 -3.15 -21.58
N PHE A 353 -7.22 -4.26 -21.78
CA PHE A 353 -7.13 -5.30 -20.77
C PHE A 353 -6.17 -4.96 -19.63
N VAL A 354 -5.18 -4.09 -19.81
CA VAL A 354 -4.43 -3.50 -18.68
C VAL A 354 -5.36 -2.65 -17.82
N VAL A 355 -6.22 -1.83 -18.42
CA VAL A 355 -7.22 -1.04 -17.66
C VAL A 355 -8.19 -1.96 -16.90
N ILE A 356 -8.71 -3.02 -17.55
CA ILE A 356 -9.60 -4.00 -16.90
C ILE A 356 -8.87 -4.74 -15.77
N TYR A 357 -7.60 -5.12 -15.98
CA TYR A 357 -6.76 -5.72 -14.94
C TYR A 357 -6.64 -4.81 -13.73
N VAL A 358 -6.35 -3.54 -13.95
CA VAL A 358 -6.18 -2.55 -12.86
C VAL A 358 -7.51 -2.26 -12.17
N LEU A 359 -8.64 -2.27 -12.89
CA LEU A 359 -9.97 -2.22 -12.29
C LEU A 359 -10.22 -3.42 -11.37
N GLY A 360 -9.94 -4.64 -11.83
CA GLY A 360 -10.06 -5.85 -11.00
C GLY A 360 -9.14 -5.81 -9.79
N PHE A 361 -7.87 -5.47 -9.99
CA PHE A 361 -6.88 -5.36 -8.92
C PHE A 361 -7.28 -4.32 -7.86
N GLY A 362 -7.64 -3.11 -8.28
CA GLY A 362 -8.06 -2.02 -7.40
C GLY A 362 -9.40 -2.26 -6.70
N PHE A 363 -10.29 -3.09 -7.30
CA PHE A 363 -11.59 -3.44 -6.73
C PHE A 363 -11.51 -4.47 -5.59
N GLY A 364 -10.45 -5.29 -5.53
CA GLY A 364 -10.37 -6.34 -4.53
C GLY A 364 -8.95 -6.64 -4.03
N LEU A 365 -8.05 -7.04 -4.93
CA LEU A 365 -6.73 -7.57 -4.56
C LEU A 365 -5.77 -6.53 -3.96
N ASN A 366 -6.02 -5.23 -4.13
CA ASN A 366 -5.24 -4.16 -3.53
C ASN A 366 -5.74 -3.77 -2.13
N PRO A 367 -6.99 -3.30 -1.90
CA PRO A 367 -7.41 -2.78 -0.61
C PRO A 367 -7.77 -3.86 0.42
N ILE A 368 -8.34 -4.98 -0.01
CA ILE A 368 -8.91 -5.99 0.90
C ILE A 368 -7.86 -6.77 1.70
N PRO A 369 -6.71 -7.20 1.14
CA PRO A 369 -5.67 -7.91 1.90
C PRO A 369 -5.20 -7.16 3.14
N LEU A 370 -5.00 -5.85 3.03
CA LEU A 370 -4.56 -5.00 4.14
C LEU A 370 -5.62 -4.91 5.24
N ALA A 371 -6.91 -4.84 4.88
CA ALA A 371 -8.02 -4.85 5.83
C ALA A 371 -8.08 -6.18 6.59
N TYR A 372 -7.96 -7.32 5.90
CA TYR A 372 -7.92 -8.64 6.55
C TYR A 372 -6.80 -8.78 7.57
N ILE A 373 -5.58 -8.35 7.22
CA ILE A 373 -4.43 -8.45 8.12
C ILE A 373 -4.69 -7.73 9.45
N GLY A 374 -5.42 -6.60 9.41
CA GLY A 374 -5.82 -5.88 10.61
C GLY A 374 -6.82 -6.61 11.51
N GLU A 375 -7.58 -7.57 10.95
CA GLU A 375 -8.73 -8.22 11.60
C GLU A 375 -8.49 -9.68 12.02
N ILE A 376 -7.59 -10.42 11.34
CA ILE A 376 -7.43 -11.86 11.55
C ILE A 376 -6.48 -12.23 12.67
N PHE A 377 -5.60 -11.32 13.12
CA PHE A 377 -4.64 -11.61 14.18
C PHE A 377 -5.15 -11.18 15.55
N GLY A 378 -5.06 -12.08 16.52
CA GLY A 378 -5.31 -11.74 17.92
C GLY A 378 -4.31 -10.71 18.46
N VAL A 379 -4.71 -9.97 19.49
CA VAL A 379 -3.93 -8.85 20.07
C VAL A 379 -2.49 -9.27 20.43
N GLU A 380 -2.32 -10.51 20.94
CA GLU A 380 -1.04 -11.06 21.40
C GLU A 380 0.03 -11.18 20.29
N VAL A 381 -0.40 -11.55 19.06
CA VAL A 381 0.50 -11.82 17.92
C VAL A 381 0.42 -10.74 16.84
N LYS A 382 -0.44 -9.74 16.99
CA LYS A 382 -0.74 -8.73 15.96
C LYS A 382 0.49 -7.96 15.50
N VAL A 383 1.30 -7.48 16.44
CA VAL A 383 2.48 -6.65 16.14
C VAL A 383 3.55 -7.46 15.41
N PRO A 384 4.02 -8.64 15.91
CA PRO A 384 5.00 -9.43 15.17
C PRO A 384 4.47 -9.99 13.85
N ALA A 385 3.18 -10.32 13.76
CA ALA A 385 2.57 -10.72 12.51
C ALA A 385 2.59 -9.58 11.47
N ALA A 386 2.35 -8.34 11.88
CA ALA A 386 2.45 -7.18 11.00
C ALA A 386 3.88 -7.00 10.44
N VAL A 387 4.93 -7.25 11.26
CA VAL A 387 6.32 -7.23 10.79
C VAL A 387 6.57 -8.29 9.73
N LEU A 388 6.18 -9.54 10.02
CA LEU A 388 6.38 -10.64 9.08
C LEU A 388 5.65 -10.39 7.75
N ASN A 389 4.44 -9.85 7.83
CA ASN A 389 3.64 -9.47 6.67
C ASN A 389 4.32 -8.36 5.85
N ALA A 390 4.86 -7.33 6.51
CA ALA A 390 5.57 -6.25 5.84
C ALA A 390 6.88 -6.71 5.18
N LEU A 391 7.63 -7.58 5.85
CA LEU A 391 8.83 -8.20 5.28
C LEU A 391 8.48 -9.09 4.08
N TYR A 392 7.42 -9.91 4.20
CA TYR A 392 6.94 -10.70 3.07
C TYR A 392 6.54 -9.83 1.89
N TYR A 393 5.78 -8.75 2.13
CA TYR A 393 5.40 -7.78 1.10
C TYR A 393 6.64 -7.21 0.39
N ALA A 394 7.63 -6.74 1.13
CA ALA A 394 8.84 -6.15 0.57
C ALA A 394 9.65 -7.16 -0.26
N ILE A 395 9.87 -8.36 0.29
CA ILE A 395 10.66 -9.41 -0.37
C ILE A 395 9.94 -9.91 -1.63
N SER A 396 8.64 -10.24 -1.52
CA SER A 396 7.87 -10.77 -2.65
C SER A 396 7.71 -9.75 -3.77
N THR A 397 7.47 -8.46 -3.44
CA THR A 397 7.35 -7.40 -4.45
C THR A 397 8.71 -7.16 -5.14
N THR A 398 9.81 -7.11 -4.39
CA THR A 398 11.15 -6.99 -4.97
C THR A 398 11.47 -8.15 -5.89
N ALA A 399 11.16 -9.39 -5.47
CA ALA A 399 11.40 -10.58 -6.27
C ALA A 399 10.59 -10.59 -7.57
N ILE A 400 9.30 -10.22 -7.51
CA ILE A 400 8.41 -10.28 -8.68
C ILE A 400 8.73 -9.19 -9.72
N VAL A 401 9.15 -8.00 -9.27
CA VAL A 401 9.60 -6.92 -10.18
C VAL A 401 10.90 -7.33 -10.89
N LYS A 402 11.84 -7.93 -10.15
CA LYS A 402 13.09 -8.44 -10.77
C LYS A 402 12.83 -9.62 -11.70
N PHE A 403 11.94 -10.52 -11.30
CA PHE A 403 11.49 -11.64 -12.14
C PHE A 403 10.90 -11.13 -13.46
N TYR A 404 10.02 -10.11 -13.43
CA TYR A 404 9.43 -9.51 -14.62
C TYR A 404 10.52 -9.02 -15.58
N GLN A 405 11.47 -8.22 -15.10
CA GLN A 405 12.56 -7.68 -15.93
C GLN A 405 13.36 -8.80 -16.60
N VAL A 406 13.87 -9.75 -15.81
CA VAL A 406 14.72 -10.83 -16.32
C VAL A 406 13.97 -11.70 -17.32
N THR A 407 12.72 -12.03 -17.01
CA THR A 407 11.91 -12.91 -17.88
C THR A 407 11.50 -12.20 -19.17
N GLN A 408 11.18 -10.89 -19.08
CA GLN A 408 10.87 -10.08 -20.26
C GLN A 408 12.08 -9.95 -21.19
N GLU A 409 13.28 -9.72 -20.65
CA GLU A 409 14.51 -9.61 -21.46
C GLU A 409 14.88 -10.94 -22.14
N LEU A 410 14.65 -12.07 -21.49
CA LEU A 410 15.05 -13.39 -22.04
C LEU A 410 14.01 -13.99 -22.99
N TYR A 411 12.73 -13.83 -22.71
CA TYR A 411 11.66 -14.55 -23.39
C TYR A 411 10.60 -13.65 -24.03
N GLY A 412 10.65 -12.33 -23.79
CA GLY A 412 9.65 -11.38 -24.26
C GLY A 412 8.53 -11.10 -23.24
N THR A 413 7.71 -10.10 -23.55
CA THR A 413 6.68 -9.55 -22.65
C THR A 413 5.59 -10.55 -22.27
N PHE A 414 5.32 -11.56 -23.12
CA PHE A 414 4.29 -12.57 -22.84
C PHE A 414 4.65 -13.51 -21.68
N ALA A 415 5.93 -13.85 -21.52
CA ALA A 415 6.36 -14.87 -20.57
C ALA A 415 6.08 -14.53 -19.10
N PRO A 416 6.45 -13.35 -18.57
CA PRO A 416 6.07 -12.97 -17.21
C PRO A 416 4.56 -12.85 -17.03
N LEU A 417 3.80 -12.42 -18.06
CA LEU A 417 2.35 -12.30 -17.98
C LEU A 417 1.65 -13.64 -17.83
N TRP A 418 2.11 -14.70 -18.52
CA TRP A 418 1.62 -16.07 -18.30
C TRP A 418 1.91 -16.56 -16.89
N THR A 419 3.08 -16.26 -16.35
CA THR A 419 3.43 -16.59 -14.97
C THR A 419 2.51 -15.90 -13.98
N PHE A 420 2.23 -14.60 -14.17
CA PHE A 420 1.29 -13.86 -13.34
C PHE A 420 -0.14 -14.39 -13.45
N THR A 421 -0.56 -14.78 -14.66
CA THR A 421 -1.85 -15.44 -14.87
C THR A 421 -1.99 -16.73 -14.04
N ALA A 422 -0.98 -17.60 -14.11
CA ALA A 422 -0.97 -18.86 -13.36
C ALA A 422 -0.98 -18.64 -11.83
N ILE A 423 -0.15 -17.70 -11.35
CA ILE A 423 -0.10 -17.36 -9.92
C ILE A 423 -1.44 -16.76 -9.46
N THR A 424 -2.02 -15.83 -10.23
CA THR A 424 -3.30 -15.21 -9.89
C THR A 424 -4.43 -16.23 -9.84
N PHE A 425 -4.44 -17.19 -10.77
CA PHE A 425 -5.39 -18.30 -10.76
C PHE A 425 -5.21 -19.19 -9.52
N LEU A 426 -3.98 -19.54 -9.18
CA LEU A 426 -3.70 -20.29 -7.95
C LEU A 426 -4.16 -19.55 -6.70
N VAL A 427 -3.86 -18.26 -6.62
CA VAL A 427 -4.31 -17.40 -5.50
C VAL A 427 -5.84 -17.36 -5.43
N TRP A 428 -6.52 -17.25 -6.55
CA TRP A 428 -8.00 -17.31 -6.60
C TRP A 428 -8.54 -18.59 -6.01
N VAL A 429 -7.98 -19.75 -6.39
CA VAL A 429 -8.34 -21.07 -5.84
C VAL A 429 -8.07 -21.11 -4.33
N LEU A 430 -6.92 -20.61 -3.88
CA LEU A 430 -6.58 -20.58 -2.46
C LEU A 430 -7.50 -19.65 -1.66
N ILE A 431 -7.91 -18.50 -2.22
CA ILE A 431 -8.90 -17.61 -1.61
C ILE A 431 -10.23 -18.35 -1.45
N TYR A 432 -10.69 -19.04 -2.49
CA TYR A 432 -11.93 -19.83 -2.45
C TYR A 432 -11.92 -20.90 -1.34
N LEU A 433 -10.81 -21.60 -1.18
CA LEU A 433 -10.68 -22.71 -0.24
C LEU A 433 -10.43 -22.28 1.21
N PHE A 434 -9.64 -21.22 1.43
CA PHE A 434 -9.11 -20.94 2.77
C PHE A 434 -9.54 -19.61 3.38
N VAL A 435 -9.95 -18.62 2.60
CA VAL A 435 -10.25 -17.29 3.13
C VAL A 435 -11.72 -17.24 3.62
N PRO A 436 -11.96 -17.03 4.93
CA PRO A 436 -13.32 -16.87 5.47
C PRO A 436 -13.85 -15.47 5.22
N GLU A 437 -15.15 -15.23 5.38
CA GLU A 437 -15.70 -13.87 5.43
C GLU A 437 -15.48 -13.26 6.81
N THR A 438 -14.99 -12.01 6.85
CA THR A 438 -14.72 -11.26 8.09
C THR A 438 -15.62 -10.03 8.24
N GLU A 439 -16.30 -9.59 7.19
CA GLU A 439 -17.12 -8.39 7.26
C GLU A 439 -18.29 -8.57 8.23
N GLY A 440 -18.47 -7.58 9.11
CA GLY A 440 -19.52 -7.58 10.12
C GLY A 440 -19.27 -8.48 11.34
N LYS A 441 -18.10 -9.15 11.42
CA LYS A 441 -17.72 -10.00 12.56
C LYS A 441 -16.79 -9.28 13.52
N THR A 442 -16.92 -9.59 14.81
CA THR A 442 -15.96 -9.14 15.82
C THR A 442 -14.65 -9.93 15.75
N LEU A 443 -13.58 -9.37 16.31
CA LEU A 443 -12.28 -10.07 16.37
C LEU A 443 -12.40 -11.43 17.10
N GLU A 444 -13.21 -11.50 18.15
CA GLU A 444 -13.44 -12.73 18.92
C GLU A 444 -14.15 -13.81 18.08
N GLU A 445 -15.19 -13.42 17.34
CA GLU A 445 -15.91 -14.33 16.43
C GLU A 445 -15.01 -14.89 15.34
N ILE A 446 -14.15 -14.02 14.73
CA ILE A 446 -13.18 -14.44 13.72
C ILE A 446 -12.17 -15.44 14.33
N GLN A 447 -11.66 -15.16 15.53
CA GLN A 447 -10.72 -16.05 16.21
C GLN A 447 -11.37 -17.41 16.61
N LEU A 448 -12.64 -17.41 17.00
CA LEU A 448 -13.40 -18.64 17.27
C LEU A 448 -13.59 -19.46 15.99
N GLU A 449 -13.96 -18.83 14.87
CA GLU A 449 -14.11 -19.50 13.58
C GLU A 449 -12.77 -20.10 13.10
N LEU A 450 -11.67 -19.38 13.29
CA LEU A 450 -10.33 -19.89 12.98
C LEU A 450 -9.91 -21.04 13.89
N ARG A 451 -10.50 -21.17 15.08
CA ARG A 451 -10.25 -22.26 16.02
C ARG A 451 -11.07 -23.51 15.69
N SER A 452 -12.33 -23.36 15.28
CA SER A 452 -13.29 -24.44 15.08
C SER A 452 -13.15 -25.19 13.76
N LYS A 453 -12.71 -24.56 12.68
CA LYS A 453 -12.50 -25.26 11.41
C LYS A 453 -11.32 -26.23 11.51
N LYS A 454 -11.59 -27.53 11.36
CA LYS A 454 -10.59 -28.61 11.26
C LYS A 454 -9.85 -28.56 9.93
#